data_1673f481479f1345b0a42fd1d5d482d7
#
_entry.id   1673f481479f1345b0a42fd1d5d482d7
#
_cell.length_a   1.000
_cell.length_b   1.000
_cell.length_c   1.000
_cell.angle_alpha   90.00
_cell.angle_beta   90.00
_cell.angle_gamma   90.00
#
_symmetry.space_group_name_H-M   'P 1'
#
loop_
_entity.id
_entity.type
_entity.pdbx_description
1 polymer ?
#
loop_
_entity_poly.entity_id
_entity_poly.type
_entity_poly.pdbx_seq_one_letter_code
_entity_poly.pdbx_strand_id
1 'polypeptide(L)'
;NMGEMYFINTGKDMREFIEFVNHPNFHGCWDTGHANCEGNQYEDIMALGKHLYAIHYNDNRGNADEHVAPFLGTLNHDEVICALIDSGYKGYFTLECCDSLRKYDQWTGVRRRFEKQSRCREPQLFMQEHIEKMMKQTCEWFLSTYGILEE
;
A
#
# COMPACT_ATOMS: atom_id res chain seq x y z
N ASN A 1 10.18 10.82 11.27
CA ASN A 1 8.79 11.30 11.10
C ASN A 1 8.54 11.57 9.63
N MET A 2 7.81 10.70 8.95
CA MET A 2 7.55 10.85 7.50
C MET A 2 6.67 12.07 7.20
N GLY A 3 5.72 12.44 8.06
CA GLY A 3 4.81 13.57 7.91
C GLY A 3 5.49 14.94 7.80
N GLU A 4 6.71 15.07 8.30
CA GLU A 4 7.48 16.30 8.13
C GLU A 4 8.07 16.48 6.71
N MET A 5 8.05 15.42 5.90
CA MET A 5 8.60 15.43 4.53
C MET A 5 7.57 15.79 3.47
N TYR A 6 6.29 15.66 3.77
CA TYR A 6 5.21 15.86 2.82
C TYR A 6 4.26 16.95 3.33
N PHE A 7 3.85 17.86 2.47
CA PHE A 7 2.87 18.88 2.85
C PHE A 7 1.43 18.49 2.44
N ILE A 8 1.24 17.33 1.85
CA ILE A 8 -0.05 16.65 1.67
C ILE A 8 0.02 15.35 2.45
N ASN A 9 -0.52 15.32 3.65
CA ASN A 9 -0.39 14.20 4.57
C ASN A 9 -1.72 13.53 4.89
N THR A 10 -2.82 14.22 4.68
CA THR A 10 -4.17 13.73 5.01
C THR A 10 -5.04 13.62 3.77
N GLY A 11 -6.07 12.79 3.84
CA GLY A 11 -7.09 12.71 2.79
C GLY A 11 -7.79 14.05 2.54
N LYS A 12 -7.94 14.85 3.60
CA LYS A 12 -8.47 16.20 3.49
C LYS A 12 -7.54 17.12 2.69
N ASP A 13 -6.24 17.15 3.00
CA ASP A 13 -5.25 17.98 2.27
C ASP A 13 -5.20 17.58 0.80
N MET A 14 -5.22 16.27 0.53
CA MET A 14 -5.23 15.74 -0.83
C MET A 14 -6.49 16.18 -1.58
N ARG A 15 -7.66 16.10 -0.96
CA ARG A 15 -8.91 16.57 -1.55
C ARG A 15 -8.84 18.07 -1.87
N GLU A 16 -8.43 18.90 -0.91
CA GLU A 16 -8.32 20.35 -1.10
C GLU A 16 -7.37 20.68 -2.25
N PHE A 17 -6.27 19.97 -2.38
CA PHE A 17 -5.33 20.12 -3.48
C PHE A 17 -5.93 19.72 -4.84
N ILE A 18 -6.65 18.59 -4.89
CA ILE A 18 -7.34 18.14 -6.10
C ILE A 18 -8.39 19.17 -6.53
N GLU A 19 -9.20 19.66 -5.60
CA GLU A 19 -10.22 20.67 -5.85
C GLU A 19 -9.60 22.01 -6.30
N PHE A 20 -8.45 22.38 -5.75
CA PHE A 20 -7.70 23.56 -6.19
C PHE A 20 -7.17 23.43 -7.63
N VAL A 21 -6.60 22.28 -7.98
CA VAL A 21 -6.13 21.99 -9.36
C VAL A 21 -7.30 21.96 -10.34
N ASN A 22 -8.44 21.45 -9.91
CA ASN A 22 -9.71 21.41 -10.65
C ASN A 22 -9.58 20.92 -12.10
N HIS A 23 -8.88 19.80 -12.29
CA HIS A 23 -8.67 19.19 -13.59
C HIS A 23 -9.31 17.80 -13.67
N PRO A 24 -10.06 17.45 -14.73
CA PRO A 24 -10.82 16.20 -14.81
C PRO A 24 -9.96 14.93 -14.82
N ASN A 25 -8.67 15.03 -15.06
CA ASN A 25 -7.72 13.91 -15.05
C ASN A 25 -6.78 13.96 -13.83
N PHE A 26 -7.11 14.74 -12.81
CA PHE A 26 -6.29 14.83 -11.60
C PHE A 26 -7.08 14.28 -10.40
N HIS A 27 -6.62 13.18 -9.84
CA HIS A 27 -7.31 12.43 -8.79
C HIS A 27 -6.33 11.96 -7.72
N GLY A 28 -6.86 11.44 -6.61
CA GLY A 28 -6.08 10.92 -5.50
C GLY A 28 -5.70 9.44 -5.67
N CYS A 29 -4.50 9.14 -5.24
CA CYS A 29 -4.05 7.79 -4.93
C CYS A 29 -3.76 7.71 -3.43
N TRP A 30 -4.40 6.78 -2.74
CA TRP A 30 -4.16 6.56 -1.31
C TRP A 30 -3.18 5.42 -1.10
N ASP A 31 -2.13 5.69 -0.33
CA ASP A 31 -1.14 4.69 0.06
C ASP A 31 -1.37 4.24 1.49
N THR A 32 -1.69 2.95 1.67
CA THR A 32 -2.03 2.41 2.99
C THR A 32 -0.82 2.28 3.90
N GLY A 33 0.38 2.08 3.35
CA GLY A 33 1.61 1.99 4.12
C GLY A 33 2.05 3.34 4.67
N HIS A 34 2.01 4.39 3.84
CA HIS A 34 2.27 5.76 4.31
C HIS A 34 1.31 6.15 5.43
N ALA A 35 0.03 5.89 5.24
CA ALA A 35 -0.98 6.19 6.25
C ALA A 35 -0.86 5.32 7.52
N ASN A 36 -0.37 4.09 7.42
CA ASN A 36 -0.10 3.26 8.60
C ASN A 36 1.04 3.81 9.47
N CYS A 37 1.96 4.58 8.87
CA CYS A 37 3.04 5.24 9.60
C CYS A 37 2.58 6.48 10.38
N GLU A 38 1.59 7.24 9.86
CA GLU A 38 1.31 8.60 10.36
C GLU A 38 -0.16 9.02 10.28
N GLY A 39 -0.97 8.27 9.56
CA GLY A 39 -2.31 8.69 9.19
C GLY A 39 -3.42 8.00 9.97
N ASN A 40 -4.60 8.30 9.50
CA ASN A 40 -5.86 7.74 9.97
C ASN A 40 -6.57 7.17 8.74
N GLN A 41 -6.53 5.84 8.56
CA GLN A 41 -6.99 5.19 7.34
C GLN A 41 -8.44 5.55 7.01
N TYR A 42 -9.35 5.33 7.96
CA TYR A 42 -10.79 5.48 7.71
C TYR A 42 -11.17 6.93 7.41
N GLU A 43 -10.82 7.84 8.31
CA GLU A 43 -11.22 9.24 8.16
C GLU A 43 -10.61 9.88 6.92
N ASP A 44 -9.37 9.55 6.57
CA ASP A 44 -8.68 10.12 5.42
C ASP A 44 -9.24 9.59 4.10
N ILE A 45 -9.53 8.29 4.01
CA ILE A 45 -10.18 7.70 2.85
C ILE A 45 -11.59 8.30 2.66
N MET A 46 -12.36 8.44 3.75
CA MET A 46 -13.68 9.08 3.72
C MET A 46 -13.60 10.55 3.34
N ALA A 47 -12.59 11.28 3.84
CA ALA A 47 -12.38 12.68 3.49
C ALA A 47 -12.03 12.87 2.01
N LEU A 48 -11.28 11.95 1.42
CA LEU A 48 -10.94 11.95 0.00
C LEU A 48 -12.16 11.59 -0.87
N GLY A 49 -12.96 10.61 -0.43
CA GLY A 49 -14.26 10.24 -1.00
C GLY A 49 -14.20 10.03 -2.53
N LYS A 50 -15.06 10.74 -3.27
CA LYS A 50 -15.16 10.65 -4.75
C LYS A 50 -13.87 10.99 -5.51
N HIS A 51 -12.91 11.59 -4.87
CA HIS A 51 -11.62 11.94 -5.48
C HIS A 51 -10.59 10.81 -5.39
N LEU A 52 -10.90 9.72 -4.67
CA LEU A 52 -10.07 8.51 -4.59
C LEU A 52 -10.27 7.66 -5.85
N TYR A 53 -9.23 7.53 -6.66
CA TYR A 53 -9.24 6.79 -7.92
C TYR A 53 -8.28 5.61 -7.95
N ALA A 54 -7.29 5.61 -7.09
CA ALA A 54 -6.32 4.53 -6.98
C ALA A 54 -5.92 4.29 -5.53
N ILE A 55 -5.47 3.09 -5.24
CA ILE A 55 -4.81 2.75 -3.99
C ILE A 55 -3.49 2.05 -4.27
N HIS A 56 -2.51 2.32 -3.43
CA HIS A 56 -1.33 1.50 -3.23
C HIS A 56 -1.51 0.74 -1.92
N TYR A 57 -1.78 -0.55 -2.03
CA TYR A 57 -2.04 -1.37 -0.87
C TYR A 57 -0.79 -2.13 -0.47
N ASN A 58 -0.24 -1.79 0.65
CA ASN A 58 0.89 -2.45 1.26
C ASN A 58 0.77 -2.37 2.79
N ASP A 59 1.54 -3.18 3.49
CA ASP A 59 1.60 -3.21 4.94
C ASP A 59 3.01 -2.82 5.42
N ASN A 60 3.13 -2.42 6.67
CA ASN A 60 4.37 -2.14 7.36
C ASN A 60 4.15 -2.20 8.88
N ARG A 61 5.20 -1.96 9.67
CA ARG A 61 5.12 -2.00 11.14
C ARG A 61 4.81 -0.65 11.78
N GLY A 62 4.36 0.33 11.01
CA GLY A 62 3.97 1.66 11.49
C GLY A 62 5.15 2.60 11.82
N ASN A 63 6.38 2.22 11.55
CA ASN A 63 7.57 3.02 11.84
C ASN A 63 8.49 3.26 10.64
N ALA A 64 8.22 2.61 9.54
CA ALA A 64 8.92 2.75 8.27
C ALA A 64 8.03 2.25 7.14
N ASP A 65 8.20 2.83 5.97
CA ASP A 65 7.53 2.44 4.75
C ASP A 65 8.20 1.17 4.17
N GLU A 66 7.76 0.00 4.67
CA GLU A 66 8.42 -1.27 4.41
C GLU A 66 7.90 -2.01 3.17
N HIS A 67 6.72 -1.65 2.65
CA HIS A 67 6.07 -2.29 1.51
C HIS A 67 5.97 -3.83 1.61
N VAL A 68 5.65 -4.34 2.79
CA VAL A 68 5.47 -5.78 2.98
C VAL A 68 4.07 -6.23 2.54
N ALA A 69 3.92 -7.53 2.34
CA ALA A 69 2.64 -8.11 1.97
C ALA A 69 1.60 -7.93 3.10
N PRO A 70 0.29 -7.91 2.77
CA PRO A 70 -0.78 -7.84 3.74
C PRO A 70 -0.64 -8.89 4.84
N PHE A 71 -0.94 -8.51 6.09
CA PHE A 71 -0.82 -9.31 7.32
C PHE A 71 0.62 -9.57 7.80
N LEU A 72 1.63 -8.99 7.18
CA LEU A 72 3.02 -9.09 7.66
C LEU A 72 3.45 -7.88 8.50
N GLY A 73 2.61 -6.87 8.61
CA GLY A 73 2.83 -5.66 9.40
C GLY A 73 1.78 -5.46 10.49
N THR A 74 1.38 -4.21 10.68
CA THR A 74 0.43 -3.79 11.71
C THR A 74 -0.77 -3.03 11.16
N LEU A 75 -0.92 -2.97 9.84
CA LEU A 75 -2.04 -2.30 9.18
C LEU A 75 -3.37 -2.90 9.67
N ASN A 76 -4.31 -2.03 10.05
CA ASN A 76 -5.68 -2.44 10.31
C ASN A 76 -6.43 -2.65 8.98
N HIS A 77 -6.38 -3.87 8.47
CA HIS A 77 -6.98 -4.22 7.18
C HIS A 77 -8.50 -4.01 7.16
N ASP A 78 -9.18 -4.31 8.29
CA ASP A 78 -10.63 -4.12 8.41
C ASP A 78 -11.02 -2.65 8.25
N GLU A 79 -10.29 -1.76 8.91
CA GLU A 79 -10.49 -0.32 8.82
C GLU A 79 -10.36 0.20 7.38
N VAL A 80 -9.30 -0.21 6.67
CA VAL A 80 -9.08 0.19 5.28
C VAL A 80 -10.20 -0.32 4.37
N ILE A 81 -10.56 -1.60 4.47
CA ILE A 81 -11.58 -2.17 3.59
C ILE A 81 -12.97 -1.57 3.88
N CYS A 82 -13.33 -1.39 5.13
CA CYS A 82 -14.56 -0.69 5.49
C CYS A 82 -14.58 0.73 4.90
N ALA A 83 -13.48 1.47 5.01
CA ALA A 83 -13.40 2.81 4.43
C ALA A 83 -13.54 2.81 2.90
N LEU A 84 -12.93 1.86 2.21
CA LEU A 84 -13.07 1.72 0.75
C LEU A 84 -14.51 1.39 0.34
N ILE A 85 -15.20 0.52 1.08
CA ILE A 85 -16.60 0.19 0.85
C ILE A 85 -17.47 1.43 1.09
N ASP A 86 -17.32 2.07 2.24
CA ASP A 86 -18.15 3.19 2.67
C ASP A 86 -17.95 4.45 1.82
N SER A 87 -16.72 4.67 1.33
CA SER A 87 -16.42 5.75 0.38
C SER A 87 -16.97 5.49 -1.03
N GLY A 88 -17.41 4.26 -1.31
CA GLY A 88 -17.87 3.84 -2.63
C GLY A 88 -16.78 3.69 -3.66
N TYR A 89 -15.55 3.39 -3.23
CA TYR A 89 -14.41 3.17 -4.12
C TYR A 89 -14.68 2.09 -5.17
N LYS A 90 -14.31 2.36 -6.43
CA LYS A 90 -14.51 1.47 -7.58
C LYS A 90 -13.25 1.25 -8.41
N GLY A 91 -12.10 1.72 -7.91
CA GLY A 91 -10.82 1.52 -8.58
C GLY A 91 -10.24 0.12 -8.37
N TYR A 92 -9.07 -0.09 -8.93
CA TYR A 92 -8.34 -1.34 -8.76
C TYR A 92 -7.73 -1.47 -7.37
N PHE A 93 -7.72 -2.69 -6.85
CA PHE A 93 -6.99 -3.04 -5.64
C PHE A 93 -5.53 -3.34 -6.02
N THR A 94 -4.68 -2.32 -5.99
CA THR A 94 -3.30 -2.40 -6.47
C THR A 94 -2.35 -2.72 -5.32
N LEU A 95 -1.71 -3.89 -5.37
CA LEU A 95 -0.66 -4.25 -4.41
C LEU A 95 0.65 -3.54 -4.73
N GLU A 96 1.20 -2.83 -3.75
CA GLU A 96 2.54 -2.23 -3.82
C GLU A 96 3.52 -2.93 -2.86
N CYS A 97 3.54 -4.25 -2.88
CA CYS A 97 4.34 -5.09 -1.99
C CYS A 97 5.64 -5.51 -2.68
N CYS A 98 6.49 -4.55 -2.97
CA CYS A 98 7.63 -4.76 -3.85
C CYS A 98 8.89 -5.33 -3.16
N ASP A 99 8.91 -5.45 -1.83
CA ASP A 99 10.11 -5.85 -1.09
C ASP A 99 10.22 -7.34 -0.77
N SER A 100 9.23 -8.12 -1.18
CA SER A 100 9.28 -9.56 -1.06
C SER A 100 10.24 -10.14 -2.11
N LEU A 101 11.44 -10.51 -1.75
CA LEU A 101 12.45 -11.13 -2.63
C LEU A 101 13.00 -10.22 -3.75
N ARG A 102 13.19 -8.94 -3.51
CA ARG A 102 13.87 -8.05 -4.47
C ARG A 102 15.28 -8.54 -4.81
N LYS A 103 15.69 -8.26 -6.04
CA LYS A 103 17.05 -8.49 -6.49
C LYS A 103 18.04 -7.69 -5.67
N TYR A 104 19.21 -8.29 -5.46
CA TYR A 104 20.28 -7.78 -4.64
C TYR A 104 20.76 -6.37 -5.02
N ASP A 105 20.84 -6.06 -6.30
CA ASP A 105 21.29 -4.78 -6.85
C ASP A 105 20.24 -3.67 -6.81
N GLN A 106 18.99 -4.01 -6.56
CA GLN A 106 17.86 -3.07 -6.56
C GLN A 106 17.47 -2.57 -5.16
N TRP A 107 18.05 -3.14 -4.12
CA TRP A 107 17.70 -2.81 -2.75
C TRP A 107 18.92 -2.50 -1.87
N THR A 108 18.89 -1.34 -1.19
CA THR A 108 19.97 -0.89 -0.28
C THR A 108 19.62 -1.00 1.19
N GLY A 109 18.46 -1.52 1.55
CA GLY A 109 17.95 -1.59 2.91
C GLY A 109 18.59 -2.64 3.80
N VAL A 110 17.94 -2.95 4.90
CA VAL A 110 18.43 -3.81 6.00
C VAL A 110 18.85 -5.21 5.55
N ARG A 111 18.26 -5.74 4.49
CA ARG A 111 18.55 -7.07 3.97
C ARG A 111 19.99 -7.24 3.46
N ARG A 112 20.71 -6.15 3.20
CA ARG A 112 22.06 -6.16 2.63
C ARG A 112 23.15 -5.79 3.62
N ARG A 113 22.89 -5.95 4.89
CA ARG A 113 23.85 -5.63 5.94
C ARG A 113 25.25 -6.25 5.75
N PHE A 114 25.30 -7.41 5.09
CA PHE A 114 26.52 -8.17 4.84
C PHE A 114 26.79 -8.40 3.36
N GLU A 115 26.45 -7.45 2.54
CA GLU A 115 26.48 -7.50 1.07
C GLU A 115 27.71 -8.14 0.46
N LYS A 116 28.90 -7.66 0.88
CA LYS A 116 30.18 -8.16 0.38
C LYS A 116 30.57 -9.56 0.86
N GLN A 117 29.86 -10.08 1.86
CA GLN A 117 30.17 -11.36 2.52
C GLN A 117 29.00 -12.35 2.42
N SER A 118 27.89 -11.93 1.85
CA SER A 118 26.70 -12.78 1.76
C SER A 118 26.96 -13.98 0.86
N ARG A 119 26.70 -15.17 1.39
CA ARG A 119 26.64 -16.43 0.62
C ARG A 119 25.24 -16.69 0.09
N CYS A 120 24.27 -15.88 0.46
CA CYS A 120 22.89 -15.97 -0.02
C CYS A 120 22.86 -15.53 -1.49
N ARG A 121 22.38 -16.42 -2.34
CA ARG A 121 22.19 -16.13 -3.76
C ARG A 121 20.91 -15.32 -3.97
N GLU A 122 20.83 -14.63 -5.08
CA GLU A 122 19.57 -14.02 -5.53
C GLU A 122 18.45 -15.05 -5.57
N PRO A 123 17.23 -14.68 -5.12
CA PRO A 123 16.07 -15.51 -5.35
C PRO A 123 15.85 -15.77 -6.83
N GLN A 124 15.62 -17.02 -7.19
CA GLN A 124 15.35 -17.39 -8.56
C GLN A 124 13.94 -16.94 -8.97
N LEU A 125 13.72 -16.77 -10.25
CA LEU A 125 12.44 -16.26 -10.80
C LEU A 125 11.22 -17.03 -10.27
N PHE A 126 11.29 -18.36 -10.23
CA PHE A 126 10.17 -19.17 -9.73
C PHE A 126 9.81 -18.91 -8.26
N MET A 127 10.79 -18.47 -7.44
CA MET A 127 10.53 -18.10 -6.03
C MET A 127 9.81 -16.75 -5.96
N GLN A 128 10.17 -15.82 -6.84
CA GLN A 128 9.49 -14.52 -6.96
C GLN A 128 8.04 -14.73 -7.41
N GLU A 129 7.83 -15.50 -8.47
CA GLU A 129 6.50 -15.87 -8.97
C GLU A 129 5.64 -16.58 -7.90
N HIS A 130 6.26 -17.43 -7.08
CA HIS A 130 5.56 -18.11 -5.98
C HIS A 130 5.07 -17.11 -4.91
N ILE A 131 5.92 -16.16 -4.52
CA ILE A 131 5.55 -15.12 -3.55
C ILE A 131 4.45 -14.21 -4.10
N GLU A 132 4.56 -13.77 -5.35
CA GLU A 132 3.55 -12.93 -6.00
C GLU A 132 2.19 -13.66 -6.08
N LYS A 133 2.22 -14.94 -6.47
CA LYS A 133 1.01 -15.77 -6.47
C LYS A 133 0.40 -15.92 -5.07
N MET A 134 1.22 -16.11 -4.05
CA MET A 134 0.76 -16.21 -2.67
C MET A 134 0.15 -14.88 -2.20
N MET A 135 0.77 -13.75 -2.50
CA MET A 135 0.21 -12.42 -2.19
C MET A 135 -1.16 -12.23 -2.85
N LYS A 136 -1.26 -12.54 -4.15
CA LYS A 136 -2.52 -12.49 -4.89
C LYS A 136 -3.60 -13.35 -4.22
N GLN A 137 -3.31 -14.61 -3.93
CA GLN A 137 -4.25 -15.53 -3.28
C GLN A 137 -4.68 -15.05 -1.89
N THR A 138 -3.77 -14.46 -1.12
CA THR A 138 -4.08 -13.87 0.19
C THR A 138 -5.07 -12.71 0.03
N CYS A 139 -4.87 -11.84 -0.96
CA CYS A 139 -5.77 -10.73 -1.21
C CYS A 139 -7.13 -11.20 -1.75
N GLU A 140 -7.17 -12.15 -2.66
CA GLU A 140 -8.43 -12.74 -3.16
C GLU A 140 -9.25 -13.35 -2.02
N TRP A 141 -8.62 -14.12 -1.14
CA TRP A 141 -9.28 -14.66 0.06
C TRP A 141 -9.82 -13.56 0.97
N PHE A 142 -9.02 -12.59 1.28
CA PHE A 142 -9.33 -11.48 2.16
C PHE A 142 -10.45 -10.59 1.57
N LEU A 143 -10.38 -10.18 0.30
CA LEU A 143 -11.43 -9.39 -0.36
C LEU A 143 -12.74 -10.17 -0.50
N SER A 144 -12.67 -11.49 -0.69
CA SER A 144 -13.87 -12.33 -0.74
C SER A 144 -14.64 -12.36 0.58
N THR A 145 -13.96 -12.21 1.72
CA THR A 145 -14.62 -12.17 3.05
C THR A 145 -15.50 -10.93 3.21
N TYR A 146 -15.22 -9.85 2.48
CA TYR A 146 -16.05 -8.64 2.46
C TYR A 146 -17.05 -8.61 1.29
N GLY A 147 -17.05 -9.65 0.45
CA GLY A 147 -17.95 -9.76 -0.71
C GLY A 147 -17.70 -8.72 -1.81
N ILE A 148 -16.47 -8.22 -1.92
CA ILE A 148 -16.07 -7.17 -2.87
C ILE A 148 -15.11 -7.66 -3.96
N LEU A 149 -14.75 -8.95 -3.95
CA LEU A 149 -13.97 -9.54 -5.03
C LEU A 149 -14.89 -9.76 -6.23
N GLU A 150 -14.59 -9.10 -7.34
CA GLU A 150 -15.21 -9.37 -8.64
C GLU A 150 -14.42 -10.46 -9.38
N GLU A 151 -15.12 -11.47 -9.94
CA GLU A 151 -14.52 -12.56 -10.73
C GLU A 151 -14.17 -12.12 -12.17
#